data_34b4b524af641d1eca2b3a1eb6bde484
#
_entry.id   34b4b524af641d1eca2b3a1eb6bde484
#
_cell.length_a   1.000
_cell.length_b   1.000
_cell.length_c   1.000
_cell.angle_alpha   90.00
_cell.angle_beta   90.00
_cell.angle_gamma   90.00
#
_symmetry.space_group_name_H-M   'P 1'
#
loop_
_entity.id
_entity.type
_entity.pdbx_description
1 polymer ?
#
loop_
_entity_poly.entity_id
_entity_poly.type
_entity_poly.pdbx_seq_one_letter_code
_entity_poly.pdbx_strand_id
1 'polypeptide(L)'
;TEKRRSGFLFPTLVDNSSVGFSTSVPYFWALAENRDMTLTPKIYTKENLLVLHEYRHAFDNSYLVVDSSYTKGYKKTDKIKKSDGSRSHFFSRFTYDWSKEEYSSNLEVNLQHVSNDTYFKVHDIDTELVDKDNNIIKKDLNYEFQDDKNYLSVSAAMFENLTSEDSDKTRFEYSLPNILFERNLFTGD
;
A
#
# COMPACT_ATOMS: atom_id res chain seq x y z
N THR A 1 26.21 2.67 -16.80
CA THR A 1 25.03 2.42 -15.92
C THR A 1 25.14 1.01 -15.38
N GLU A 2 25.28 0.88 -14.05
CA GLU A 2 25.26 -0.43 -13.42
C GLU A 2 23.88 -1.06 -13.60
N LYS A 3 23.85 -2.26 -14.20
CA LYS A 3 22.62 -3.02 -14.33
C LYS A 3 22.17 -3.51 -12.96
N ARG A 4 20.92 -3.28 -12.60
CA ARG A 4 20.29 -3.89 -11.42
C ARG A 4 20.45 -5.41 -11.49
N ARG A 5 20.88 -6.02 -10.39
CA ARG A 5 21.09 -7.48 -10.31
C ARG A 5 20.18 -8.08 -9.26
N SER A 6 19.58 -9.21 -9.61
CA SER A 6 18.81 -10.02 -8.66
C SER A 6 19.74 -10.65 -7.62
N GLY A 7 19.25 -10.80 -6.39
CA GLY A 7 20.01 -11.43 -5.32
C GLY A 7 19.33 -11.32 -3.96
N PHE A 8 19.88 -12.02 -2.99
CA PHE A 8 19.46 -11.91 -1.60
C PHE A 8 19.91 -10.57 -1.01
N LEU A 9 19.03 -9.94 -0.27
CA LEU A 9 19.34 -8.78 0.54
C LEU A 9 19.75 -9.22 1.95
N PHE A 10 20.21 -8.27 2.76
CA PHE A 10 20.63 -8.57 4.12
C PHE A 10 19.44 -9.10 4.94
N PRO A 11 19.60 -10.22 5.63
CA PRO A 11 18.55 -10.73 6.51
C PRO A 11 18.38 -9.81 7.72
N THR A 12 17.14 -9.71 8.20
CA THR A 12 16.83 -9.02 9.43
C THR A 12 16.37 -10.00 10.50
N LEU A 13 16.75 -9.71 11.74
CA LEU A 13 16.40 -10.49 12.92
C LEU A 13 15.65 -9.57 13.90
N VAL A 14 14.45 -9.96 14.30
CA VAL A 14 13.62 -9.17 15.21
C VAL A 14 13.06 -10.09 16.30
N ASP A 15 13.10 -9.63 17.55
CA ASP A 15 12.40 -10.26 18.65
C ASP A 15 11.15 -9.45 19.00
N ASN A 16 10.01 -10.12 18.97
CA ASN A 16 8.70 -9.51 19.23
C ASN A 16 7.94 -10.38 20.24
N SER A 17 7.43 -9.75 21.28
CA SER A 17 6.70 -10.43 22.36
C SER A 17 5.48 -11.21 21.86
N SER A 18 4.80 -10.73 20.83
CA SER A 18 3.57 -11.31 20.27
C SER A 18 3.82 -12.54 19.40
N VAL A 19 4.82 -12.48 18.52
CA VAL A 19 5.11 -13.51 17.51
C VAL A 19 6.42 -14.24 17.74
N GLY A 20 7.17 -13.85 18.78
CA GLY A 20 8.48 -14.37 19.11
C GLY A 20 9.58 -13.90 18.20
N PHE A 21 10.72 -14.59 18.24
CA PHE A 21 11.83 -14.29 17.36
C PHE A 21 11.45 -14.53 15.89
N SER A 22 11.84 -13.60 15.01
CA SER A 22 11.60 -13.70 13.59
C SER A 22 12.86 -13.41 12.77
N THR A 23 12.97 -14.09 11.64
CA THR A 23 14.01 -13.89 10.62
C THR A 23 13.35 -13.59 9.29
N SER A 24 13.77 -12.52 8.65
CA SER A 24 13.37 -12.18 7.29
C SER A 24 14.56 -12.31 6.34
N VAL A 25 14.34 -12.93 5.18
CA VAL A 25 15.38 -13.14 4.16
C VAL A 25 14.87 -12.62 2.81
N PRO A 26 14.98 -11.30 2.53
CA PRO A 26 14.47 -10.75 1.29
C PRO A 26 15.27 -11.23 0.08
N TYR A 27 14.57 -11.53 -1.00
CA TYR A 27 15.14 -11.76 -2.33
C TYR A 27 14.65 -10.70 -3.28
N PHE A 28 15.58 -9.90 -3.78
CA PHE A 28 15.32 -8.89 -4.81
C PHE A 28 15.42 -9.50 -6.19
N TRP A 29 14.41 -9.31 -7.02
CA TRP A 29 14.34 -9.80 -8.38
C TRP A 29 14.24 -8.64 -9.37
N ALA A 30 15.32 -8.34 -10.08
CA ALA A 30 15.36 -7.40 -11.19
C ALA A 30 14.69 -8.02 -12.42
N LEU A 31 13.40 -7.79 -12.61
CA LEU A 31 12.62 -8.35 -13.72
C LEU A 31 12.95 -7.70 -15.06
N ALA A 32 13.14 -6.37 -15.05
CA ALA A 32 13.55 -5.57 -16.19
C ALA A 32 14.21 -4.27 -15.70
N GLU A 33 14.64 -3.40 -16.62
CA GLU A 33 15.24 -2.11 -16.26
C GLU A 33 14.28 -1.19 -15.50
N ASN A 34 12.99 -1.29 -15.80
CA ASN A 34 11.93 -0.45 -15.26
C ASN A 34 11.00 -1.16 -14.27
N ARG A 35 11.27 -2.41 -13.90
CA ARG A 35 10.43 -3.15 -12.95
C ARG A 35 11.23 -4.14 -12.12
N ASP A 36 10.85 -4.26 -10.89
CA ASP A 36 11.43 -5.20 -9.94
C ASP A 36 10.37 -5.75 -8.97
N MET A 37 10.77 -6.77 -8.24
CA MET A 37 9.97 -7.42 -7.22
C MET A 37 10.88 -7.84 -6.07
N THR A 38 10.41 -7.67 -4.84
CA THR A 38 11.06 -8.22 -3.66
C THR A 38 10.13 -9.22 -3.00
N LEU A 39 10.61 -10.42 -2.77
CA LEU A 39 9.91 -11.46 -2.03
C LEU A 39 10.62 -11.68 -0.70
N THR A 40 9.89 -11.51 0.42
CA THR A 40 10.47 -11.62 1.76
C THR A 40 9.73 -12.66 2.59
N PRO A 41 10.20 -13.91 2.64
CA PRO A 41 9.75 -14.85 3.65
C PRO A 41 10.19 -14.38 5.04
N LYS A 42 9.24 -14.31 5.97
CA LYS A 42 9.47 -13.98 7.38
C LYS A 42 9.06 -15.17 8.24
N ILE A 43 10.05 -15.79 8.87
CA ILE A 43 9.90 -17.02 9.65
C ILE A 43 9.82 -16.64 11.13
N TYR A 44 8.80 -17.12 11.82
CA TYR A 44 8.57 -16.85 13.23
C TYR A 44 8.72 -18.10 14.08
N THR A 45 9.17 -17.94 15.31
CA THR A 45 9.23 -19.06 16.27
C THR A 45 7.86 -19.46 16.81
N LYS A 46 6.95 -18.49 16.97
CA LYS A 46 5.63 -18.69 17.58
C LYS A 46 4.45 -18.59 16.60
N GLU A 47 4.70 -18.21 15.34
CA GLU A 47 3.65 -18.02 14.32
C GLU A 47 3.99 -18.75 13.01
N ASN A 48 3.04 -18.80 12.11
CA ASN A 48 3.23 -19.37 10.78
C ASN A 48 4.09 -18.46 9.91
N LEU A 49 4.64 -19.04 8.85
CA LEU A 49 5.39 -18.30 7.84
C LEU A 49 4.53 -17.17 7.27
N LEU A 50 5.08 -15.97 7.24
CA LEU A 50 4.55 -14.82 6.52
C LEU A 50 5.37 -14.61 5.26
N VAL A 51 4.74 -14.40 4.13
CA VAL A 51 5.39 -14.02 2.87
C VAL A 51 4.97 -12.62 2.53
N LEU A 52 5.94 -11.71 2.44
CA LEU A 52 5.78 -10.35 1.97
C LEU A 52 6.20 -10.27 0.50
N HIS A 53 5.48 -9.50 -0.26
CA HIS A 53 5.72 -9.29 -1.69
C HIS A 53 5.57 -7.80 -2.01
N GLU A 54 6.62 -7.20 -2.56
CA GLU A 54 6.64 -5.85 -3.08
C GLU A 54 6.92 -5.89 -4.58
N TYR A 55 6.13 -5.19 -5.36
CA TYR A 55 6.32 -5.05 -6.80
C TYR A 55 6.32 -3.59 -7.19
N ARG A 56 7.28 -3.19 -8.03
CA ARG A 56 7.41 -1.83 -8.54
C ARG A 56 7.57 -1.84 -10.05
N HIS A 57 6.86 -0.93 -10.70
CA HIS A 57 6.94 -0.77 -12.15
C HIS A 57 6.88 0.70 -12.53
N ALA A 58 7.94 1.20 -13.14
CA ALA A 58 8.00 2.51 -13.77
C ALA A 58 7.69 2.36 -15.26
N PHE A 59 6.61 2.97 -15.70
CA PHE A 59 6.27 3.15 -17.11
C PHE A 59 6.77 4.54 -17.54
N ASP A 60 6.59 4.90 -18.81
CA ASP A 60 7.07 6.20 -19.31
C ASP A 60 6.46 7.38 -18.55
N ASN A 61 5.16 7.34 -18.28
CA ASN A 61 4.42 8.41 -17.62
C ASN A 61 3.64 7.93 -16.38
N SER A 62 3.90 6.74 -15.89
CA SER A 62 3.18 6.21 -14.73
C SER A 62 4.07 5.35 -13.86
N TYR A 63 3.69 5.21 -12.60
CA TYR A 63 4.39 4.40 -11.64
C TYR A 63 3.40 3.56 -10.81
N LEU A 64 3.68 2.29 -10.68
CA LEU A 64 2.90 1.36 -9.88
C LEU A 64 3.78 0.76 -8.79
N VAL A 65 3.30 0.85 -7.55
CA VAL A 65 3.80 0.08 -6.41
C VAL A 65 2.69 -0.80 -5.89
N VAL A 66 3.00 -2.06 -5.64
CA VAL A 66 2.11 -3.01 -4.98
C VAL A 66 2.87 -3.64 -3.83
N ASP A 67 2.30 -3.57 -2.65
CA ASP A 67 2.79 -4.25 -1.45
C ASP A 67 1.69 -5.20 -0.93
N SER A 68 2.04 -6.44 -0.72
CA SER A 68 1.09 -7.44 -0.28
C SER A 68 1.75 -8.48 0.61
N SER A 69 0.97 -9.13 1.42
CA SER A 69 1.46 -10.25 2.21
C SER A 69 0.39 -11.28 2.50
N TYR A 70 0.86 -12.46 2.86
CA TYR A 70 0.00 -13.58 3.19
C TYR A 70 0.61 -14.47 4.27
N THR A 71 -0.22 -14.89 5.22
CA THR A 71 0.08 -15.95 6.19
C THR A 71 -1.14 -16.83 6.43
N LYS A 72 -0.92 -18.10 6.80
CA LYS A 72 -1.99 -19.09 7.02
C LYS A 72 -2.76 -18.92 8.35
N GLY A 73 -2.63 -17.78 9.02
CA GLY A 73 -3.25 -17.55 10.31
C GLY A 73 -2.31 -17.84 11.47
N TYR A 74 -2.83 -17.87 12.69
CA TYR A 74 -2.01 -18.04 13.88
C TYR A 74 -1.76 -19.51 14.22
N LYS A 75 -0.59 -19.83 14.75
CA LYS A 75 -0.35 -21.13 15.41
C LYS A 75 -1.26 -21.25 16.63
N LYS A 76 -1.94 -22.38 16.72
CA LYS A 76 -2.73 -22.72 17.92
C LYS A 76 -1.77 -23.00 19.09
N THR A 77 -2.06 -22.38 20.23
CA THR A 77 -1.44 -22.76 21.50
C THR A 77 -2.53 -23.25 22.44
N ASP A 78 -2.21 -24.20 23.33
CA ASP A 78 -3.19 -24.82 24.25
C ASP A 78 -3.94 -23.83 25.15
N LYS A 79 -3.44 -22.60 25.26
CA LYS A 79 -3.99 -21.55 26.12
C LYS A 79 -4.80 -20.47 25.45
N ILE A 80 -4.71 -20.32 24.13
CA ILE A 80 -5.35 -19.20 23.40
C ILE A 80 -6.05 -19.76 22.16
N LYS A 81 -7.38 -19.67 22.13
CA LYS A 81 -8.15 -19.89 20.90
C LYS A 81 -7.91 -18.70 19.95
N LYS A 82 -6.92 -18.80 19.09
CA LYS A 82 -6.75 -17.86 17.99
C LYS A 82 -7.60 -18.33 16.82
N SER A 83 -8.22 -17.39 16.10
CA SER A 83 -9.05 -17.72 14.94
C SER A 83 -8.22 -18.40 13.87
N ASP A 84 -8.70 -19.55 13.38
CA ASP A 84 -8.16 -20.17 12.17
C ASP A 84 -8.57 -19.30 10.99
N GLY A 85 -7.64 -18.99 10.11
CA GLY A 85 -7.92 -18.25 8.89
C GLY A 85 -6.68 -17.60 8.33
N SER A 86 -6.66 -17.47 7.02
CA SER A 86 -5.60 -16.73 6.35
C SER A 86 -5.67 -15.24 6.67
N ARG A 87 -4.51 -14.63 6.71
CA ARG A 87 -4.37 -13.20 6.93
C ARG A 87 -3.51 -12.61 5.83
N SER A 88 -3.91 -11.44 5.40
CA SER A 88 -3.26 -10.77 4.28
C SER A 88 -3.43 -9.27 4.35
N HIS A 89 -2.58 -8.56 3.63
CA HIS A 89 -2.82 -7.18 3.22
C HIS A 89 -2.58 -7.04 1.73
N PHE A 90 -3.17 -6.02 1.17
CA PHE A 90 -2.92 -5.56 -0.19
C PHE A 90 -2.94 -4.04 -0.21
N PHE A 91 -1.81 -3.45 -0.58
CA PHE A 91 -1.68 -2.01 -0.79
C PHE A 91 -1.16 -1.76 -2.19
N SER A 92 -1.66 -0.74 -2.83
CA SER A 92 -1.12 -0.29 -4.09
C SER A 92 -1.26 1.22 -4.23
N ARG A 93 -0.28 1.81 -4.91
CA ARG A 93 -0.33 3.18 -5.40
C ARG A 93 -0.03 3.16 -6.88
N PHE A 94 -0.91 3.77 -7.64
CA PHE A 94 -0.72 4.03 -9.05
C PHE A 94 -0.74 5.52 -9.29
N THR A 95 0.30 6.05 -9.93
CA THR A 95 0.37 7.45 -10.38
C THR A 95 0.53 7.49 -11.88
N TYR A 96 -0.15 8.43 -12.52
CA TYR A 96 -0.05 8.67 -13.94
C TYR A 96 0.06 10.18 -14.19
N ASP A 97 1.17 10.59 -14.79
CA ASP A 97 1.47 11.98 -15.12
C ASP A 97 1.48 12.16 -16.62
N TRP A 98 0.55 12.98 -17.11
CA TRP A 98 0.45 13.29 -18.52
C TRP A 98 0.51 14.81 -18.73
N SER A 99 1.69 15.29 -18.99
CA SER A 99 1.95 16.72 -19.19
C SER A 99 2.50 16.97 -20.59
N LYS A 100 2.02 18.04 -21.21
CA LYS A 100 2.53 18.63 -22.42
C LYS A 100 2.72 20.13 -22.19
N GLU A 101 3.31 20.86 -23.17
CA GLU A 101 3.52 22.30 -23.05
C GLU A 101 2.23 23.07 -22.75
N GLU A 102 1.08 22.60 -23.26
CA GLU A 102 -0.20 23.27 -23.17
C GLU A 102 -1.07 22.82 -21.98
N TYR A 103 -0.79 21.67 -21.36
CA TYR A 103 -1.57 21.15 -20.24
C TYR A 103 -0.80 20.16 -19.39
N SER A 104 -1.23 20.04 -18.13
CA SER A 104 -0.80 19.01 -17.21
C SER A 104 -2.00 18.20 -16.70
N SER A 105 -1.79 16.90 -16.50
CA SER A 105 -2.79 16.02 -15.93
C SER A 105 -2.11 15.00 -15.02
N ASN A 106 -2.65 14.83 -13.83
CA ASN A 106 -2.19 13.85 -12.84
C ASN A 106 -3.35 12.98 -12.37
N LEU A 107 -3.11 11.69 -12.28
CA LEU A 107 -4.02 10.72 -11.67
C LEU A 107 -3.26 9.96 -10.58
N GLU A 108 -3.80 9.94 -9.38
CA GLU A 108 -3.33 9.08 -8.29
C GLU A 108 -4.47 8.19 -7.79
N VAL A 109 -4.19 6.89 -7.69
CA VAL A 109 -5.10 5.90 -7.14
C VAL A 109 -4.38 5.12 -6.05
N ASN A 110 -4.92 5.15 -4.83
CA ASN A 110 -4.44 4.37 -3.70
C ASN A 110 -5.50 3.33 -3.29
N LEU A 111 -5.06 2.08 -3.13
CA LEU A 111 -5.90 1.00 -2.62
C LEU A 111 -5.22 0.38 -1.41
N GLN A 112 -5.89 0.39 -0.27
CA GLN A 112 -5.39 -0.18 0.97
C GLN A 112 -6.42 -1.14 1.54
N HIS A 113 -6.01 -2.37 1.82
CA HIS A 113 -6.85 -3.39 2.41
C HIS A 113 -6.06 -4.28 3.36
N VAL A 114 -6.64 -4.59 4.52
CA VAL A 114 -6.14 -5.58 5.47
C VAL A 114 -7.25 -6.56 5.80
N SER A 115 -6.91 -7.82 5.96
CA SER A 115 -7.88 -8.86 6.32
C SER A 115 -8.23 -8.86 7.80
N ASN A 116 -7.47 -8.14 8.63
CA ASN A 116 -7.66 -8.07 10.08
C ASN A 116 -6.99 -6.82 10.66
N ASP A 117 -7.68 -6.15 11.56
CA ASP A 117 -7.32 -4.83 12.10
C ASP A 117 -5.98 -4.78 12.83
N THR A 118 -5.59 -5.88 13.46
CA THR A 118 -4.32 -5.96 14.21
C THR A 118 -3.17 -6.56 13.41
N TYR A 119 -3.41 -6.97 12.17
CA TYR A 119 -2.46 -7.72 11.35
C TYR A 119 -1.10 -7.04 11.19
N PHE A 120 -1.12 -5.77 10.84
CA PHE A 120 0.07 -4.95 10.67
C PHE A 120 0.95 -4.88 11.90
N LYS A 121 0.33 -4.55 13.04
CA LYS A 121 1.02 -4.37 14.33
C LYS A 121 1.55 -5.69 14.87
N VAL A 122 0.76 -6.76 14.74
CA VAL A 122 1.16 -8.10 15.24
C VAL A 122 2.36 -8.64 14.49
N HIS A 123 2.40 -8.48 13.19
CA HIS A 123 3.48 -9.01 12.35
C HIS A 123 4.63 -8.02 12.12
N ASP A 124 4.54 -6.80 12.65
CA ASP A 124 5.53 -5.73 12.47
C ASP A 124 5.91 -5.58 10.99
N ILE A 125 4.88 -5.24 10.19
CA ILE A 125 5.02 -5.10 8.73
C ILE A 125 5.34 -3.65 8.41
N ASP A 126 6.53 -3.42 7.88
CA ASP A 126 6.94 -2.14 7.32
C ASP A 126 6.59 -2.07 5.83
N THR A 127 6.00 -0.96 5.40
CA THR A 127 5.70 -0.67 4.00
C THR A 127 5.86 0.83 3.73
N GLU A 128 6.35 1.19 2.55
CA GLU A 128 6.42 2.60 2.13
C GLU A 128 5.05 3.21 1.79
N LEU A 129 4.01 2.39 1.65
CA LEU A 129 2.67 2.84 1.28
C LEU A 129 1.79 3.19 2.48
N VAL A 130 2.03 2.58 3.63
CA VAL A 130 1.23 2.78 4.85
C VAL A 130 2.12 2.70 6.08
N ASP A 131 2.01 3.69 6.94
CA ASP A 131 2.63 3.66 8.25
C ASP A 131 1.93 2.61 9.14
N LYS A 132 2.70 1.68 9.70
CA LYS A 132 2.20 0.60 10.57
C LYS A 132 1.52 1.11 11.85
N ASP A 133 1.86 2.30 12.30
CA ASP A 133 1.28 2.93 13.49
C ASP A 133 -0.03 3.66 13.18
N ASN A 134 -0.36 3.84 11.90
CA ASN A 134 -1.61 4.42 11.49
C ASN A 134 -2.77 3.42 11.66
N ASN A 135 -3.83 3.88 12.31
CA ASN A 135 -5.05 3.07 12.50
C ASN A 135 -6.09 3.29 11.39
N ILE A 136 -5.81 4.14 10.43
CA ILE A 136 -6.71 4.46 9.34
C ILE A 136 -6.07 4.07 8.03
N ILE A 137 -6.74 3.21 7.27
CA ILE A 137 -6.40 2.89 5.89
C ILE A 137 -7.37 3.57 4.94
N LYS A 138 -6.91 3.84 3.70
CA LYS A 138 -7.71 4.58 2.73
C LYS A 138 -7.75 3.89 1.36
N LYS A 139 -8.83 4.15 0.65
CA LYS A 139 -8.97 3.89 -0.79
C LYS A 139 -9.37 5.20 -1.42
N ASP A 140 -8.53 5.78 -2.24
CA ASP A 140 -8.78 7.09 -2.81
C ASP A 140 -8.36 7.17 -4.27
N LEU A 141 -9.04 8.08 -4.96
CA LEU A 141 -8.76 8.49 -6.32
C LEU A 141 -8.70 10.00 -6.35
N ASN A 142 -7.61 10.54 -6.92
CA ASN A 142 -7.43 11.96 -7.16
C ASN A 142 -7.04 12.15 -8.63
N TYR A 143 -7.78 12.99 -9.32
CA TYR A 143 -7.48 13.38 -10.69
C TYR A 143 -7.44 14.90 -10.77
N GLU A 144 -6.38 15.42 -11.36
CA GLU A 144 -6.21 16.83 -11.62
C GLU A 144 -5.86 17.06 -13.09
N PHE A 145 -6.45 18.09 -13.66
CA PHE A 145 -6.14 18.56 -15.00
C PHE A 145 -6.04 20.08 -14.96
N GLN A 146 -5.03 20.61 -15.63
CA GLN A 146 -4.82 22.05 -15.76
C GLN A 146 -4.29 22.40 -17.14
N ASP A 147 -4.88 23.41 -17.76
CA ASP A 147 -4.35 24.13 -18.90
C ASP A 147 -4.30 25.64 -18.61
N ASP A 148 -4.00 26.46 -19.60
CA ASP A 148 -3.87 27.92 -19.43
C ASP A 148 -5.16 28.60 -18.93
N LYS A 149 -6.31 28.00 -19.16
CA LYS A 149 -7.63 28.58 -18.87
C LYS A 149 -8.47 27.77 -17.92
N ASN A 150 -8.27 26.47 -17.84
CA ASN A 150 -9.15 25.57 -17.12
C ASN A 150 -8.36 24.80 -16.05
N TYR A 151 -9.01 24.60 -14.92
CA TYR A 151 -8.57 23.67 -13.88
C TYR A 151 -9.74 22.74 -13.54
N LEU A 152 -9.48 21.44 -13.51
CA LEU A 152 -10.42 20.40 -13.07
C LEU A 152 -9.76 19.55 -12.00
N SER A 153 -10.42 19.42 -10.87
CA SER A 153 -10.04 18.45 -9.83
C SER A 153 -11.21 17.53 -9.52
N VAL A 154 -10.95 16.23 -9.48
CA VAL A 154 -11.91 15.21 -9.11
C VAL A 154 -11.29 14.34 -8.03
N SER A 155 -11.93 14.24 -6.87
CA SER A 155 -11.46 13.39 -5.78
C SER A 155 -12.59 12.58 -5.15
N ALA A 156 -12.27 11.36 -4.74
CA ALA A 156 -13.16 10.51 -3.96
C ALA A 156 -12.31 9.66 -3.01
N ALA A 157 -12.80 9.43 -1.79
CA ALA A 157 -12.07 8.63 -0.81
C ALA A 157 -13.01 7.81 0.09
N MET A 158 -12.52 6.67 0.52
CA MET A 158 -13.09 5.87 1.59
C MET A 158 -12.00 5.62 2.64
N PHE A 159 -12.31 5.86 3.89
CA PHE A 159 -11.44 5.62 5.03
C PHE A 159 -12.01 4.47 5.87
N GLU A 160 -11.13 3.61 6.37
CA GLU A 160 -11.47 2.52 7.27
C GLU A 160 -10.65 2.65 8.55
N ASN A 161 -11.32 2.79 9.68
CA ASN A 161 -10.70 2.86 11.00
C ASN A 161 -10.54 1.45 11.57
N LEU A 162 -9.31 0.99 11.71
CA LEU A 162 -8.95 -0.34 12.19
C LEU A 162 -9.09 -0.50 13.72
N THR A 163 -9.41 0.57 14.46
CA THR A 163 -9.67 0.48 15.91
C THR A 163 -11.15 0.41 16.25
N SER A 164 -12.03 0.65 15.29
CA SER A 164 -13.48 0.56 15.49
C SER A 164 -13.96 -0.89 15.36
N GLU A 165 -14.97 -1.26 16.13
CA GLU A 165 -15.64 -2.56 15.99
C GLU A 165 -16.39 -2.64 14.66
N ASP A 166 -16.59 -3.84 14.11
CA ASP A 166 -17.27 -4.04 12.82
C ASP A 166 -18.72 -3.49 12.80
N SER A 167 -19.35 -3.45 13.96
CA SER A 167 -20.69 -2.88 14.17
C SER A 167 -20.70 -1.36 14.38
N ASP A 168 -19.51 -0.75 14.49
CA ASP A 168 -19.39 0.68 14.72
C ASP A 168 -19.65 1.44 13.41
N LYS A 169 -20.63 2.35 13.43
CA LYS A 169 -20.93 3.21 12.29
C LYS A 169 -19.78 4.15 11.89
N THR A 170 -18.81 4.34 12.77
CA THR A 170 -17.62 5.16 12.55
C THR A 170 -16.46 4.37 11.91
N ARG A 171 -16.61 3.06 11.67
CA ARG A 171 -15.59 2.25 11.05
C ARG A 171 -15.26 2.73 9.64
N PHE A 172 -16.27 3.03 8.86
CA PHE A 172 -16.13 3.50 7.48
C PHE A 172 -16.60 4.94 7.32
N GLU A 173 -15.74 5.76 6.77
CA GLU A 173 -16.03 7.13 6.40
C GLU A 173 -15.83 7.29 4.90
N TYR A 174 -16.82 7.91 4.24
CA TYR A 174 -16.80 8.13 2.80
C TYR A 174 -16.74 9.62 2.51
N SER A 175 -15.73 10.04 1.76
CA SER A 175 -15.75 11.32 1.07
C SER A 175 -16.42 11.11 -0.29
N LEU A 176 -17.60 11.67 -0.46
CA LEU A 176 -18.32 11.65 -1.74
C LEU A 176 -17.46 12.30 -2.83
N PRO A 177 -17.63 11.92 -4.10
CA PRO A 177 -16.90 12.56 -5.18
C PRO A 177 -17.04 14.09 -5.11
N ASN A 178 -15.92 14.76 -5.01
CA ASN A 178 -15.82 16.21 -5.08
C ASN A 178 -15.26 16.57 -6.45
N ILE A 179 -15.98 17.43 -7.16
CA ILE A 179 -15.61 17.90 -8.49
C ILE A 179 -15.51 19.41 -8.43
N LEU A 180 -14.33 19.93 -8.66
CA LEU A 180 -14.06 21.35 -8.80
C LEU A 180 -13.67 21.65 -10.24
N PHE A 181 -14.39 22.58 -10.89
CA PHE A 181 -14.02 23.09 -12.20
C PHE A 181 -13.91 24.62 -12.12
N GLU A 182 -12.76 25.12 -12.50
CA GLU A 182 -12.48 26.56 -12.57
C GLU A 182 -12.08 26.94 -14.00
N ARG A 183 -12.56 28.08 -14.47
CA ARG A 183 -12.19 28.62 -15.76
C ARG A 183 -11.80 30.08 -15.64
N ASN A 184 -10.62 30.41 -16.13
CA ASN A 184 -10.20 31.79 -16.25
C ASN A 184 -10.90 32.45 -17.44
N LEU A 185 -11.75 33.46 -17.16
CA LEU A 185 -12.51 34.20 -18.17
C LEU A 185 -11.79 35.46 -18.66
N PHE A 186 -10.65 35.82 -18.07
CA PHE A 186 -9.87 36.96 -18.52
C PHE A 186 -9.05 36.56 -19.71
N THR A 187 -9.52 36.90 -20.90
CA THR A 187 -8.70 37.01 -22.12
C THR A 187 -7.91 38.30 -21.98
N GLY A 188 -6.64 38.22 -21.61
CA GLY A 188 -5.76 39.38 -21.75
C GLY A 188 -5.73 39.84 -23.21
N ASP A 189 -6.00 41.11 -23.40
CA ASP A 189 -5.76 41.78 -24.66
C ASP A 189 -4.27 41.83 -24.97
#